data_8ea3b57427ec95191813fd1d1ea81a7a
#
_entry.id   8ea3b57427ec95191813fd1d1ea81a7a
#
_cell.length_a   1.000
_cell.length_b   1.000
_cell.length_c   1.000
_cell.angle_alpha   90.00
_cell.angle_beta   90.00
_cell.angle_gamma   90.00
#
_symmetry.space_group_name_H-M   'P 1'
#
loop_
_entity.id
_entity.type
_entity.pdbx_description
1 polymer ?
#
loop_
_entity_poly.entity_id
_entity_poly.type
_entity_poly.pdbx_seq_one_letter_code
_entity_poly.pdbx_strand_id
1 'polypeptide(L)'
;AQAVKEQLEALGVTFNLGVQLKAVHQEGGKAVVEATTGEGAPVAFTTDAVLVATGRRANVQGLDLDKAGVELTERGAIKVNEFLQTNVPHIFAMGDVNGGPQFTFVSLDDFRIVKRFLAGDTTYSTKQRAKFPTATFINPPLASVGLNEKQAKEAGVEVKVAKLPAMAIPKAKILGNQVGFYKVLVDASTNQIVGATLFAEEAHEVINIIATAMNANLPYTVLRDQIYTHPTMAEALNDVFGLIK
;
A
#
# COMPACT_ATOMS: atom_id res chain seq x y z
N ALA A 1 -3.23 6.84 9.45
CA ALA A 1 -4.00 7.94 8.85
C ALA A 1 -3.75 9.25 9.61
N GLN A 2 -3.96 9.29 10.95
CA GLN A 2 -3.90 10.53 11.73
C GLN A 2 -2.56 11.29 11.59
N ALA A 3 -1.42 10.62 11.78
CA ALA A 3 -0.10 11.24 11.66
C ALA A 3 0.18 11.83 10.25
N VAL A 4 -0.34 11.19 9.20
CA VAL A 4 -0.24 11.71 7.83
C VAL A 4 -1.09 12.97 7.67
N LYS A 5 -2.32 12.97 8.23
CA LYS A 5 -3.20 14.14 8.21
C LYS A 5 -2.52 15.33 8.90
N GLU A 6 -2.03 15.14 10.12
CA GLU A 6 -1.32 16.18 10.90
C GLU A 6 -0.12 16.76 10.13
N GLN A 7 0.67 15.90 9.50
CA GLN A 7 1.81 16.34 8.70
C GLN A 7 1.39 17.17 7.48
N LEU A 8 0.37 16.74 6.75
CA LEU A 8 -0.11 17.47 5.58
C LEU A 8 -0.81 18.78 5.96
N GLU A 9 -1.53 18.80 7.09
CA GLU A 9 -2.12 20.03 7.64
C GLU A 9 -1.03 21.04 8.04
N ALA A 10 0.08 20.57 8.62
CA ALA A 10 1.24 21.42 8.92
C ALA A 10 1.88 22.02 7.66
N LEU A 11 1.70 21.38 6.49
CA LEU A 11 2.11 21.87 5.17
C LEU A 11 1.04 22.75 4.48
N GLY A 12 -0.08 23.04 5.15
CA GLY A 12 -1.14 23.92 4.64
C GLY A 12 -2.27 23.20 3.90
N VAL A 13 -2.31 21.87 3.91
CA VAL A 13 -3.42 21.11 3.30
C VAL A 13 -4.65 21.14 4.21
N THR A 14 -5.81 21.44 3.65
CA THR A 14 -7.09 21.34 4.35
C THR A 14 -7.82 20.06 3.97
N PHE A 15 -8.30 19.30 4.96
CA PHE A 15 -9.04 18.07 4.75
C PHE A 15 -10.54 18.28 5.00
N ASN A 16 -11.36 17.95 4.02
CA ASN A 16 -12.82 17.88 4.13
C ASN A 16 -13.23 16.42 3.95
N LEU A 17 -13.21 15.65 5.04
CA LEU A 17 -13.50 14.23 5.04
C LEU A 17 -15.00 13.95 5.15
N GLY A 18 -15.45 12.81 4.61
CA GLY A 18 -16.86 12.39 4.68
C GLY A 18 -17.80 13.23 3.79
N VAL A 19 -17.27 14.03 2.87
CA VAL A 19 -18.08 14.79 1.91
C VAL A 19 -18.48 13.94 0.70
N GLN A 20 -19.66 14.20 0.15
CA GLN A 20 -20.12 13.61 -1.10
C GLN A 20 -20.04 14.66 -2.21
N LEU A 21 -19.18 14.41 -3.19
CA LEU A 21 -19.05 15.23 -4.38
C LEU A 21 -20.37 15.22 -5.18
N LYS A 22 -20.86 16.39 -5.58
CA LYS A 22 -22.08 16.57 -6.38
C LYS A 22 -21.78 17.04 -7.80
N ALA A 23 -21.01 18.10 -7.94
CA ALA A 23 -20.67 18.67 -9.24
C ALA A 23 -19.31 19.37 -9.21
N VAL A 24 -18.72 19.52 -10.39
CA VAL A 24 -17.59 20.40 -10.64
C VAL A 24 -17.91 21.21 -11.89
N HIS A 25 -17.84 22.53 -11.81
CA HIS A 25 -18.11 23.44 -12.93
C HIS A 25 -17.15 24.64 -12.90
N GLN A 26 -17.19 25.46 -13.94
CA GLN A 26 -16.41 26.69 -14.00
C GLN A 26 -17.32 27.91 -13.78
N GLU A 27 -16.87 28.85 -12.95
CA GLU A 27 -17.52 30.11 -12.71
C GLU A 27 -16.46 31.22 -12.53
N GLY A 28 -16.60 32.33 -13.27
CA GLY A 28 -15.67 33.47 -13.18
C GLY A 28 -14.17 33.11 -13.41
N GLY A 29 -13.89 32.09 -14.22
CA GLY A 29 -12.52 31.63 -14.50
C GLY A 29 -11.90 30.72 -13.42
N LYS A 30 -12.68 30.38 -12.39
CA LYS A 30 -12.30 29.44 -11.33
C LYS A 30 -13.10 28.16 -11.45
N ALA A 31 -12.56 27.07 -10.89
CA ALA A 31 -13.32 25.84 -10.71
C ALA A 31 -14.10 25.90 -9.39
N VAL A 32 -15.35 25.51 -9.42
CA VAL A 32 -16.21 25.37 -8.25
C VAL A 32 -16.52 23.89 -8.05
N VAL A 33 -16.22 23.37 -6.87
CA VAL A 33 -16.48 21.99 -6.46
C VAL A 33 -17.64 22.01 -5.46
N GLU A 34 -18.79 21.50 -5.85
CA GLU A 34 -19.95 21.34 -4.99
C GLU A 34 -19.99 19.99 -4.31
N ALA A 35 -20.25 19.97 -3.02
CA ALA A 35 -20.35 18.75 -2.24
C ALA A 35 -21.40 18.90 -1.13
N THR A 36 -21.72 17.79 -0.46
CA THR A 36 -22.50 17.79 0.78
C THR A 36 -21.68 17.15 1.89
N THR A 37 -21.76 17.68 3.10
CA THR A 37 -21.18 17.07 4.29
C THR A 37 -21.89 15.75 4.64
N GLY A 38 -21.31 14.96 5.55
CA GLY A 38 -21.96 13.74 6.05
C GLY A 38 -23.33 13.99 6.73
N GLU A 39 -23.59 15.22 7.18
CA GLU A 39 -24.85 15.67 7.75
C GLU A 39 -25.84 16.21 6.70
N GLY A 40 -25.44 16.22 5.41
CA GLY A 40 -26.28 16.66 4.29
C GLY A 40 -26.22 18.16 4.02
N ALA A 41 -25.42 18.95 4.74
CA ALA A 41 -25.28 20.37 4.49
C ALA A 41 -24.51 20.63 3.18
N PRO A 42 -24.95 21.57 2.31
CA PRO A 42 -24.20 21.91 1.11
C PRO A 42 -22.91 22.64 1.45
N VAL A 43 -21.88 22.38 0.69
CA VAL A 43 -20.54 23.04 0.78
C VAL A 43 -20.00 23.23 -0.63
N ALA A 44 -19.34 24.36 -0.86
CA ALA A 44 -18.69 24.63 -2.14
C ALA A 44 -17.25 25.14 -1.90
N PHE A 45 -16.35 24.72 -2.78
CA PHE A 45 -14.94 25.11 -2.77
C PHE A 45 -14.60 25.75 -4.11
N THR A 46 -14.09 26.99 -4.08
CA THR A 46 -13.60 27.70 -5.27
C THR A 46 -12.09 27.60 -5.35
N THR A 47 -11.54 27.16 -6.48
CA THR A 47 -10.12 26.87 -6.66
C THR A 47 -9.65 27.21 -8.07
N ASP A 48 -8.33 27.32 -8.25
CA ASP A 48 -7.70 27.54 -9.56
C ASP A 48 -7.64 26.26 -10.41
N ALA A 49 -7.51 25.09 -9.75
CA ALA A 49 -7.43 23.80 -10.43
C ALA A 49 -8.05 22.68 -9.59
N VAL A 50 -8.54 21.64 -10.23
CA VAL A 50 -9.09 20.44 -9.59
C VAL A 50 -8.33 19.23 -10.08
N LEU A 51 -7.74 18.46 -9.15
CA LEU A 51 -7.17 17.15 -9.42
C LEU A 51 -8.20 16.05 -9.08
N VAL A 52 -8.63 15.30 -10.11
CA VAL A 52 -9.53 14.15 -9.93
C VAL A 52 -8.72 12.89 -9.69
N ALA A 53 -8.65 12.44 -8.42
CA ALA A 53 -7.88 11.27 -7.98
C ALA A 53 -8.79 10.20 -7.33
N THR A 54 -9.98 9.97 -7.89
CA THR A 54 -11.09 9.20 -7.30
C THR A 54 -11.02 7.69 -7.56
N GLY A 55 -9.88 7.18 -7.99
CA GLY A 55 -9.65 5.75 -8.25
C GLY A 55 -9.47 5.40 -9.73
N ARG A 56 -9.48 4.11 -10.02
CA ARG A 56 -9.25 3.55 -11.35
C ARG A 56 -10.29 2.49 -11.67
N ARG A 57 -10.58 2.33 -12.95
CA ARG A 57 -11.37 1.22 -13.50
C ARG A 57 -10.54 0.42 -14.48
N ALA A 58 -10.81 -0.87 -14.58
CA ALA A 58 -10.21 -1.71 -15.62
C ALA A 58 -10.55 -1.13 -17.00
N ASN A 59 -9.54 -0.92 -17.85
CA ASN A 59 -9.75 -0.42 -19.20
C ASN A 59 -9.98 -1.60 -20.15
N VAL A 60 -11.23 -1.98 -20.30
CA VAL A 60 -11.67 -3.11 -21.14
C VAL A 60 -12.39 -2.66 -22.40
N GLN A 61 -12.59 -1.36 -22.60
CA GLN A 61 -13.29 -0.82 -23.77
C GLN A 61 -12.47 -1.04 -25.06
N GLY A 62 -13.17 -1.47 -26.11
CA GLY A 62 -12.55 -1.73 -27.42
C GLY A 62 -11.76 -3.04 -27.53
N LEU A 63 -11.82 -3.91 -26.51
CA LEU A 63 -11.19 -5.23 -26.56
C LEU A 63 -12.13 -6.33 -27.12
N ASP A 64 -13.38 -5.99 -27.42
CA ASP A 64 -14.39 -6.93 -27.96
C ASP A 64 -14.47 -8.26 -27.17
N LEU A 65 -14.40 -8.17 -25.83
CA LEU A 65 -14.32 -9.32 -24.94
C LEU A 65 -15.53 -10.24 -25.03
N ASP A 66 -16.69 -9.69 -25.34
CA ASP A 66 -17.94 -10.42 -25.58
C ASP A 66 -17.83 -11.31 -26.81
N LYS A 67 -17.19 -10.85 -27.89
CA LYS A 67 -16.93 -11.64 -29.10
C LYS A 67 -15.97 -12.80 -28.84
N ALA A 68 -15.02 -12.61 -27.92
CA ALA A 68 -14.11 -13.65 -27.48
C ALA A 68 -14.68 -14.57 -26.41
N GLY A 69 -15.88 -14.26 -25.86
CA GLY A 69 -16.52 -15.00 -24.80
C GLY A 69 -15.82 -14.85 -23.43
N VAL A 70 -15.06 -13.78 -23.23
CA VAL A 70 -14.33 -13.54 -21.98
C VAL A 70 -15.27 -12.94 -20.93
N GLU A 71 -15.28 -13.55 -19.74
CA GLU A 71 -16.09 -13.11 -18.60
C GLU A 71 -15.45 -11.91 -17.86
N LEU A 72 -16.32 -11.00 -17.42
CA LEU A 72 -15.96 -9.90 -16.54
C LEU A 72 -16.43 -10.15 -15.10
N THR A 73 -15.76 -9.53 -14.14
CA THR A 73 -16.23 -9.45 -12.75
C THR A 73 -17.38 -8.44 -12.65
N GLU A 74 -18.10 -8.45 -11.54
CA GLU A 74 -19.16 -7.45 -11.24
C GLU A 74 -18.65 -6.00 -11.30
N ARG A 75 -17.35 -5.79 -11.07
CA ARG A 75 -16.68 -4.47 -11.13
C ARG A 75 -16.13 -4.13 -12.52
N GLY A 76 -16.39 -4.98 -13.53
CA GLY A 76 -15.98 -4.77 -14.90
C GLY A 76 -14.52 -5.09 -15.21
N ALA A 77 -13.81 -5.76 -14.34
CA ALA A 77 -12.46 -6.28 -14.62
C ALA A 77 -12.52 -7.66 -15.30
N ILE A 78 -11.49 -8.03 -16.03
CA ILE A 78 -11.40 -9.37 -16.64
C ILE A 78 -11.26 -10.42 -15.54
N LYS A 79 -12.17 -11.39 -15.51
CA LYS A 79 -12.15 -12.48 -14.55
C LYS A 79 -11.07 -13.50 -14.91
N VAL A 80 -10.22 -13.83 -13.94
CA VAL A 80 -9.12 -14.77 -14.10
C VAL A 80 -9.05 -15.78 -12.95
N ASN A 81 -8.40 -16.92 -13.20
CA ASN A 81 -8.03 -17.89 -12.18
C ASN A 81 -6.68 -17.52 -11.51
N GLU A 82 -6.17 -18.38 -10.64
CA GLU A 82 -4.91 -18.17 -9.92
C GLU A 82 -3.66 -18.09 -10.81
N PHE A 83 -3.75 -18.58 -12.05
CA PHE A 83 -2.70 -18.49 -13.07
C PHE A 83 -2.91 -17.33 -14.04
N LEU A 84 -3.86 -16.43 -13.73
CA LEU A 84 -4.24 -15.27 -14.56
C LEU A 84 -4.83 -15.64 -15.92
N GLN A 85 -5.28 -16.87 -16.07
CA GLN A 85 -5.99 -17.38 -17.24
C GLN A 85 -7.48 -17.02 -17.12
N THR A 86 -8.09 -16.57 -18.20
CA THR A 86 -9.54 -16.32 -18.27
C THR A 86 -10.33 -17.62 -18.37
N ASN A 87 -11.64 -17.53 -18.48
CA ASN A 87 -12.50 -18.66 -18.84
C ASN A 87 -12.24 -19.19 -20.27
N VAL A 88 -11.54 -18.43 -21.10
CA VAL A 88 -11.08 -18.84 -22.45
C VAL A 88 -9.62 -19.27 -22.35
N PRO A 89 -9.28 -20.58 -22.54
CA PRO A 89 -8.00 -21.16 -22.12
C PRO A 89 -6.72 -20.56 -22.72
N HIS A 90 -6.79 -19.89 -23.86
CA HIS A 90 -5.63 -19.25 -24.50
C HIS A 90 -5.56 -17.74 -24.25
N ILE A 91 -6.47 -17.18 -23.44
CA ILE A 91 -6.49 -15.75 -23.10
C ILE A 91 -6.13 -15.58 -21.63
N PHE A 92 -5.15 -14.71 -21.39
CA PHE A 92 -4.67 -14.33 -20.05
C PHE A 92 -4.84 -12.83 -19.84
N ALA A 93 -5.04 -12.39 -18.58
CA ALA A 93 -5.14 -10.99 -18.23
C ALA A 93 -4.24 -10.67 -17.04
N MET A 94 -3.25 -9.80 -17.24
CA MET A 94 -2.23 -9.41 -16.27
C MET A 94 -2.36 -7.94 -15.89
N GLY A 95 -1.97 -7.60 -14.65
CA GLY A 95 -1.97 -6.23 -14.14
C GLY A 95 -3.36 -5.69 -13.86
N ASP A 96 -3.50 -4.38 -13.89
CA ASP A 96 -4.70 -3.66 -13.43
C ASP A 96 -6.01 -4.12 -14.07
N VAL A 97 -5.95 -4.66 -15.28
CA VAL A 97 -7.12 -5.08 -16.05
C VAL A 97 -7.86 -6.27 -15.44
N ASN A 98 -7.19 -7.10 -14.63
CA ASN A 98 -7.79 -8.24 -13.93
C ASN A 98 -8.45 -7.88 -12.59
N GLY A 99 -8.37 -6.61 -12.16
CA GLY A 99 -8.98 -6.12 -10.93
C GLY A 99 -8.24 -6.49 -9.64
N GLY A 100 -7.05 -7.06 -9.74
CA GLY A 100 -6.15 -7.33 -8.61
C GLY A 100 -5.48 -6.06 -8.07
N PRO A 101 -4.45 -6.20 -7.22
CA PRO A 101 -3.71 -5.04 -6.69
C PRO A 101 -3.06 -4.23 -7.81
N GLN A 102 -3.37 -2.93 -7.88
CA GLN A 102 -2.99 -2.03 -8.98
C GLN A 102 -1.61 -1.41 -8.76
N PHE A 103 -0.56 -2.23 -8.89
CA PHE A 103 0.83 -1.83 -8.74
C PHE A 103 1.69 -2.39 -9.88
N THR A 104 2.64 -1.59 -10.36
CA THR A 104 3.58 -1.99 -11.43
C THR A 104 4.33 -3.27 -11.09
N PHE A 105 4.79 -3.42 -9.85
CA PHE A 105 5.50 -4.62 -9.41
C PHE A 105 4.60 -5.85 -9.32
N VAL A 106 3.28 -5.69 -9.08
CA VAL A 106 2.31 -6.79 -9.14
C VAL A 106 2.09 -7.20 -10.59
N SER A 107 1.97 -6.24 -11.52
CA SER A 107 1.88 -6.54 -12.95
C SER A 107 3.11 -7.31 -13.47
N LEU A 108 4.32 -6.96 -12.99
CA LEU A 108 5.54 -7.72 -13.29
C LEU A 108 5.51 -9.13 -12.71
N ASP A 109 4.96 -9.31 -11.51
CA ASP A 109 4.80 -10.63 -10.92
C ASP A 109 3.74 -11.47 -11.64
N ASP A 110 2.65 -10.85 -12.08
CA ASP A 110 1.65 -11.47 -12.95
C ASP A 110 2.30 -12.04 -14.23
N PHE A 111 3.21 -11.29 -14.85
CA PHE A 111 3.99 -11.80 -15.98
C PHE A 111 4.82 -13.04 -15.61
N ARG A 112 5.43 -13.08 -14.42
CA ARG A 112 6.20 -14.25 -13.96
C ARG A 112 5.30 -15.47 -13.80
N ILE A 113 4.09 -15.30 -13.29
CA ILE A 113 3.09 -16.38 -13.14
C ILE A 113 2.72 -16.92 -14.52
N VAL A 114 2.30 -16.05 -15.44
CA VAL A 114 1.89 -16.47 -16.79
C VAL A 114 3.03 -17.14 -17.55
N LYS A 115 4.25 -16.56 -17.48
CA LYS A 115 5.44 -17.14 -18.12
C LYS A 115 5.73 -18.56 -17.63
N ARG A 116 5.65 -18.80 -16.32
CA ARG A 116 5.86 -20.14 -15.71
C ARG A 116 4.76 -21.11 -16.15
N PHE A 117 3.51 -20.68 -16.06
CA PHE A 117 2.37 -21.50 -16.45
C PHE A 117 2.46 -21.95 -17.92
N LEU A 118 2.79 -21.06 -18.84
CA LEU A 118 2.99 -21.38 -20.27
C LEU A 118 4.18 -22.33 -20.51
N ALA A 119 5.17 -22.33 -19.60
CA ALA A 119 6.29 -23.29 -19.63
C ALA A 119 5.97 -24.64 -18.95
N GLY A 120 4.72 -24.84 -18.48
CA GLY A 120 4.29 -26.06 -17.78
C GLY A 120 4.60 -26.09 -16.28
N ASP A 121 5.12 -24.98 -15.72
CA ASP A 121 5.38 -24.86 -14.27
C ASP A 121 4.16 -24.24 -13.57
N THR A 122 3.44 -25.05 -12.80
CA THR A 122 2.27 -24.67 -12.00
C THR A 122 2.59 -24.50 -10.51
N THR A 123 3.86 -24.50 -10.13
CA THR A 123 4.28 -24.37 -8.72
C THR A 123 4.16 -22.96 -8.15
N TYR A 124 3.96 -21.95 -9.03
CA TYR A 124 3.82 -20.56 -8.63
C TYR A 124 2.56 -19.92 -9.25
N SER A 125 1.71 -19.38 -8.41
CA SER A 125 0.47 -18.68 -8.80
C SER A 125 0.24 -17.47 -7.89
N THR A 126 -0.86 -16.77 -8.07
CA THR A 126 -1.26 -15.65 -7.18
C THR A 126 -1.41 -16.08 -5.72
N LYS A 127 -1.66 -17.36 -5.44
CA LYS A 127 -1.76 -17.91 -4.08
C LYS A 127 -0.40 -18.04 -3.38
N GLN A 128 0.68 -18.25 -4.12
CA GLN A 128 2.04 -18.33 -3.60
C GLN A 128 2.78 -16.98 -3.65
N ARG A 129 2.10 -15.92 -4.14
CA ARG A 129 2.71 -14.60 -4.20
C ARG A 129 3.24 -14.17 -2.83
N ALA A 130 4.50 -13.76 -2.81
CA ALA A 130 5.16 -13.23 -1.62
C ALA A 130 4.41 -12.00 -1.08
N LYS A 131 4.46 -11.79 0.23
CA LYS A 131 4.00 -10.54 0.84
C LYS A 131 4.84 -9.39 0.27
N PHE A 132 4.19 -8.40 -0.29
CA PHE A 132 4.86 -7.24 -0.87
C PHE A 132 4.53 -5.96 -0.09
N PRO A 133 5.50 -5.05 0.04
CA PRO A 133 5.25 -3.76 0.65
C PRO A 133 4.53 -2.82 -0.31
N THR A 134 3.90 -1.81 0.25
CA THR A 134 3.33 -0.68 -0.48
C THR A 134 3.86 0.62 0.07
N ALA A 135 3.97 1.65 -0.78
CA ALA A 135 4.38 2.98 -0.35
C ALA A 135 3.48 4.06 -0.96
N THR A 136 3.23 5.09 -0.14
CA THR A 136 2.64 6.35 -0.57
C THR A 136 3.73 7.41 -0.49
N PHE A 137 4.06 8.02 -1.62
CA PHE A 137 5.19 8.94 -1.78
C PHE A 137 4.81 10.38 -1.39
N ILE A 138 4.34 10.54 -0.16
CA ILE A 138 4.22 11.84 0.51
C ILE A 138 5.56 12.21 1.17
N ASN A 139 5.67 13.37 1.80
CA ASN A 139 6.89 13.81 2.47
C ASN A 139 6.65 13.94 4.00
N PRO A 140 7.31 13.06 4.83
CA PRO A 140 8.09 11.89 4.42
C PRO A 140 7.21 10.75 3.88
N PRO A 141 7.78 9.74 3.17
CA PRO A 141 7.02 8.63 2.63
C PRO A 141 6.42 7.73 3.71
N LEU A 142 5.21 7.20 3.41
CA LEU A 142 4.55 6.19 4.22
C LEU A 142 4.65 4.83 3.52
N ALA A 143 5.25 3.85 4.15
CA ALA A 143 5.36 2.49 3.63
C ALA A 143 4.79 1.47 4.62
N SER A 144 4.23 0.37 4.10
CA SER A 144 3.68 -0.70 4.93
C SER A 144 3.81 -2.06 4.27
N VAL A 145 3.86 -3.10 5.10
CA VAL A 145 3.82 -4.51 4.68
C VAL A 145 3.08 -5.33 5.74
N GLY A 146 2.34 -6.35 5.30
CA GLY A 146 1.60 -7.24 6.19
C GLY A 146 0.41 -6.58 6.88
N LEU A 147 0.12 -6.98 8.10
CA LEU A 147 -1.07 -6.60 8.86
C LEU A 147 -0.86 -5.29 9.63
N ASN A 148 -1.91 -4.50 9.76
CA ASN A 148 -2.01 -3.49 10.81
C ASN A 148 -2.71 -4.08 12.05
N GLU A 149 -2.75 -3.33 13.16
CA GLU A 149 -3.33 -3.79 14.42
C GLU A 149 -4.80 -4.23 14.30
N LYS A 150 -5.59 -3.49 13.49
CA LYS A 150 -7.00 -3.83 13.24
C LYS A 150 -7.11 -5.17 12.50
N GLN A 151 -6.33 -5.33 11.42
CA GLN A 151 -6.30 -6.55 10.63
C GLN A 151 -5.76 -7.75 11.42
N ALA A 152 -4.76 -7.56 12.29
CA ALA A 152 -4.26 -8.61 13.16
C ALA A 152 -5.35 -9.08 14.13
N LYS A 153 -6.08 -8.14 14.76
CA LYS A 153 -7.23 -8.46 15.63
C LYS A 153 -8.34 -9.20 14.87
N GLU A 154 -8.69 -8.74 13.67
CA GLU A 154 -9.71 -9.39 12.82
C GLU A 154 -9.30 -10.81 12.39
N ALA A 155 -8.00 -11.03 12.19
CA ALA A 155 -7.42 -12.33 11.88
C ALA A 155 -7.21 -13.24 13.11
N GLY A 156 -7.49 -12.77 14.32
CA GLY A 156 -7.28 -13.51 15.57
C GLY A 156 -5.80 -13.71 15.94
N VAL A 157 -4.90 -12.87 15.40
CA VAL A 157 -3.47 -12.93 15.70
C VAL A 157 -3.15 -12.03 16.88
N GLU A 158 -2.66 -12.61 17.96
CA GLU A 158 -2.16 -11.86 19.10
C GLU A 158 -0.78 -11.28 18.76
N VAL A 159 -0.64 -9.97 18.91
CA VAL A 159 0.56 -9.26 18.48
C VAL A 159 1.19 -8.44 19.61
N LYS A 160 2.52 -8.47 19.65
CA LYS A 160 3.34 -7.48 20.35
C LYS A 160 3.58 -6.31 19.39
N VAL A 161 3.38 -5.09 19.87
CA VAL A 161 3.52 -3.88 19.05
C VAL A 161 4.62 -3.00 19.62
N ALA A 162 5.52 -2.55 18.76
CA ALA A 162 6.49 -1.53 19.10
C ALA A 162 6.40 -0.34 18.15
N LYS A 163 6.65 0.85 18.68
CA LYS A 163 6.65 2.11 17.92
C LYS A 163 7.84 2.96 18.35
N LEU A 164 8.67 3.34 17.37
CA LEU A 164 9.82 4.22 17.54
C LEU A 164 9.52 5.54 16.81
N PRO A 165 9.52 6.70 17.47
CA PRO A 165 9.36 7.98 16.79
C PRO A 165 10.60 8.29 15.94
N ALA A 166 10.40 8.88 14.74
CA ALA A 166 11.49 9.20 13.81
C ALA A 166 12.53 10.16 14.42
N MET A 167 12.12 11.01 15.34
CA MET A 167 13.03 11.90 16.08
C MET A 167 14.09 11.16 16.93
N ALA A 168 13.86 9.88 17.22
CA ALA A 168 14.85 9.04 17.92
C ALA A 168 15.91 8.45 16.97
N ILE A 169 15.69 8.53 15.63
CA ILE A 169 16.58 7.98 14.62
C ILE A 169 17.69 8.97 14.30
N PRO A 170 18.99 8.63 14.52
CA PRO A 170 20.09 9.56 14.26
C PRO A 170 20.14 10.07 12.81
N LYS A 171 19.90 9.17 11.84
CA LYS A 171 19.89 9.53 10.41
C LYS A 171 18.77 10.51 10.06
N ALA A 172 17.60 10.41 10.66
CA ALA A 172 16.50 11.36 10.46
C ALA A 172 16.89 12.79 10.87
N LYS A 173 17.68 12.93 11.95
CA LYS A 173 18.24 14.23 12.38
C LYS A 173 19.22 14.78 11.35
N ILE A 174 20.10 13.93 10.80
CA ILE A 174 21.07 14.32 9.77
C ILE A 174 20.36 14.79 8.49
N LEU A 175 19.26 14.11 8.11
CA LEU A 175 18.45 14.47 6.94
C LEU A 175 17.58 15.71 7.16
N GLY A 176 17.47 16.20 8.41
CA GLY A 176 16.66 17.37 8.74
C GLY A 176 15.14 17.10 8.77
N ASN A 177 14.71 15.83 8.67
CA ASN A 177 13.31 15.47 8.74
C ASN A 177 13.08 14.38 9.80
N GLN A 178 12.56 14.79 10.96
CA GLN A 178 12.33 13.95 12.12
C GLN A 178 10.83 13.57 12.28
N VAL A 179 10.04 13.81 11.24
CA VAL A 179 8.61 13.55 11.24
C VAL A 179 8.33 12.05 11.12
N GLY A 180 7.36 11.57 11.91
CA GLY A 180 6.80 10.23 11.77
C GLY A 180 7.34 9.21 12.76
N PHE A 181 7.36 7.94 12.33
CA PHE A 181 7.66 6.81 13.21
C PHE A 181 7.91 5.51 12.42
N TYR A 182 8.56 4.55 13.07
CA TYR A 182 8.51 3.14 12.70
C TYR A 182 7.57 2.42 13.66
N LYS A 183 6.65 1.61 13.16
CA LYS A 183 5.76 0.74 13.94
C LYS A 183 5.82 -0.68 13.38
N VAL A 184 6.04 -1.66 14.25
CA VAL A 184 6.16 -3.07 13.91
C VAL A 184 5.22 -3.92 14.75
N LEU A 185 4.71 -5.00 14.16
CA LEU A 185 3.84 -5.99 14.79
C LEU A 185 4.52 -7.35 14.70
N VAL A 186 4.66 -8.00 15.85
CA VAL A 186 5.27 -9.32 15.98
C VAL A 186 4.24 -10.26 16.58
N ASP A 187 4.05 -11.43 15.99
CA ASP A 187 3.22 -12.50 16.54
C ASP A 187 3.76 -12.94 17.90
N ALA A 188 2.90 -12.89 18.93
CA ALA A 188 3.30 -13.16 20.30
C ALA A 188 3.74 -14.62 20.53
N SER A 189 3.24 -15.55 19.72
CA SER A 189 3.50 -16.99 19.86
C SER A 189 4.70 -17.46 19.05
N THR A 190 4.91 -16.90 17.83
CA THR A 190 5.92 -17.38 16.89
C THR A 190 7.15 -16.47 16.81
N ASN A 191 7.08 -15.25 17.35
CA ASN A 191 8.09 -14.20 17.19
C ASN A 191 8.35 -13.78 15.72
N GLN A 192 7.44 -14.11 14.81
CA GLN A 192 7.51 -13.69 13.42
C GLN A 192 6.95 -12.28 13.23
N ILE A 193 7.54 -11.53 12.32
CA ILE A 193 7.01 -10.21 11.95
C ILE A 193 5.75 -10.43 11.12
N VAL A 194 4.61 -9.91 11.58
CA VAL A 194 3.32 -10.02 10.87
C VAL A 194 2.91 -8.73 10.19
N GLY A 195 3.53 -7.61 10.55
CA GLY A 195 3.27 -6.35 9.88
C GLY A 195 4.21 -5.23 10.30
N ALA A 196 4.32 -4.23 9.44
CA ALA A 196 5.07 -3.00 9.72
C ALA A 196 4.45 -1.81 8.99
N THR A 197 4.54 -0.64 9.63
CA THR A 197 4.20 0.66 9.05
C THR A 197 5.33 1.63 9.38
N LEU A 198 5.98 2.15 8.35
CA LEU A 198 7.05 3.12 8.44
C LEU A 198 6.56 4.43 7.84
N PHE A 199 6.57 5.49 8.61
CA PHE A 199 6.29 6.85 8.17
C PHE A 199 7.47 7.71 8.55
N ALA A 200 8.46 7.83 7.67
CA ALA A 200 9.71 8.54 7.89
C ALA A 200 10.50 8.62 6.58
N GLU A 201 11.60 9.36 6.57
CA GLU A 201 12.53 9.36 5.45
C GLU A 201 12.98 7.94 5.08
N GLU A 202 13.16 7.69 3.79
CA GLU A 202 13.58 6.41 3.21
C GLU A 202 12.69 5.19 3.60
N ALA A 203 11.48 5.43 4.12
CA ALA A 203 10.59 4.34 4.55
C ALA A 203 10.30 3.33 3.42
N HIS A 204 10.20 3.82 2.17
CA HIS A 204 9.95 3.00 0.97
C HIS A 204 11.13 2.07 0.62
N GLU A 205 12.34 2.38 1.07
CA GLU A 205 13.51 1.50 0.94
C GLU A 205 13.61 0.54 2.13
N VAL A 206 13.51 1.06 3.35
CA VAL A 206 13.65 0.27 4.57
C VAL A 206 12.58 -0.83 4.68
N ILE A 207 11.36 -0.57 4.23
CA ILE A 207 10.25 -1.54 4.30
C ILE A 207 10.57 -2.84 3.54
N ASN A 208 11.43 -2.80 2.50
CA ASN A 208 11.83 -3.97 1.74
C ASN A 208 12.66 -4.95 2.57
N ILE A 209 13.45 -4.46 3.53
CA ILE A 209 14.21 -5.30 4.47
C ILE A 209 13.25 -6.12 5.32
N ILE A 210 12.21 -5.46 5.87
CA ILE A 210 11.18 -6.14 6.67
C ILE A 210 10.40 -7.14 5.82
N ALA A 211 10.00 -6.76 4.60
CA ALA A 211 9.29 -7.65 3.69
C ALA A 211 10.12 -8.91 3.35
N THR A 212 11.43 -8.75 3.14
CA THR A 212 12.35 -9.85 2.89
C THR A 212 12.41 -10.80 4.09
N ALA A 213 12.54 -10.27 5.31
CA ALA A 213 12.54 -11.07 6.54
C ALA A 213 11.21 -11.83 6.72
N MET A 214 10.08 -11.17 6.47
CA MET A 214 8.75 -11.80 6.54
C MET A 214 8.60 -12.93 5.53
N ASN A 215 9.05 -12.74 4.29
CA ASN A 215 8.94 -13.76 3.23
C ASN A 215 9.89 -14.93 3.44
N ALA A 216 11.01 -14.70 4.14
CA ALA A 216 11.94 -15.74 4.56
C ALA A 216 11.53 -16.40 5.89
N ASN A 217 10.39 -16.02 6.49
CA ASN A 217 9.92 -16.50 7.80
C ASN A 217 10.95 -16.33 8.92
N LEU A 218 11.75 -15.25 8.88
CA LEU A 218 12.74 -14.96 9.91
C LEU A 218 12.05 -14.39 11.17
N PRO A 219 12.50 -14.77 12.38
CA PRO A 219 12.03 -14.13 13.60
C PRO A 219 12.51 -12.67 13.67
N TYR A 220 11.75 -11.80 14.34
CA TYR A 220 12.07 -10.38 14.45
C TYR A 220 13.46 -10.12 15.06
N THR A 221 13.96 -11.04 15.87
CA THR A 221 15.28 -10.97 16.51
C THR A 221 16.42 -10.90 15.50
N VAL A 222 16.25 -11.45 14.30
CA VAL A 222 17.23 -11.33 13.21
C VAL A 222 17.44 -9.87 12.84
N LEU A 223 16.37 -9.10 12.65
CA LEU A 223 16.48 -7.67 12.34
C LEU A 223 16.87 -6.84 13.56
N ARG A 224 16.48 -7.27 14.78
CA ARG A 224 16.88 -6.62 16.01
C ARG A 224 18.40 -6.69 16.24
N ASP A 225 19.01 -7.82 15.95
CA ASP A 225 20.41 -8.12 16.29
C ASP A 225 21.36 -7.97 15.09
N GLN A 226 20.83 -7.62 13.91
CA GLN A 226 21.60 -7.39 12.68
C GLN A 226 22.58 -6.22 12.86
N ILE A 227 23.77 -6.33 12.26
CA ILE A 227 24.70 -5.20 12.13
C ILE A 227 24.33 -4.42 10.87
N TYR A 228 23.89 -3.17 11.03
CA TYR A 228 23.56 -2.26 9.93
C TYR A 228 24.69 -1.25 9.68
N THR A 229 24.76 -0.74 8.46
CA THR A 229 25.64 0.38 8.13
C THR A 229 25.19 1.65 8.87
N HIS A 230 26.14 2.38 9.46
CA HIS A 230 25.89 3.64 10.16
C HIS A 230 26.46 4.84 9.36
N PRO A 231 25.76 6.01 9.28
CA PRO A 231 24.39 6.26 9.74
C PRO A 231 23.37 5.99 8.62
N THR A 232 22.35 5.20 8.89
CA THR A 232 21.27 4.88 7.95
C THR A 232 19.90 4.93 8.63
N MET A 233 18.83 5.01 7.82
CA MET A 233 17.48 4.84 8.36
C MET A 233 17.19 3.36 8.69
N ALA A 234 17.89 2.42 8.04
CA ALA A 234 17.73 0.98 8.25
C ALA A 234 18.21 0.52 9.65
N GLU A 235 19.25 1.14 10.22
CA GLU A 235 19.74 0.78 11.56
C GLU A 235 18.71 0.94 12.67
N ALA A 236 17.72 1.82 12.47
CA ALA A 236 16.60 1.99 13.40
C ALA A 236 15.72 0.73 13.55
N LEU A 237 15.92 -0.29 12.70
CA LEU A 237 15.29 -1.60 12.88
C LEU A 237 15.80 -2.31 14.16
N ASN A 238 17.07 -2.11 14.55
CA ASN A 238 17.57 -2.58 15.84
C ASN A 238 16.72 -1.99 16.98
N ASP A 239 16.56 -0.67 16.96
CA ASP A 239 15.90 0.06 18.03
C ASP A 239 14.40 -0.30 18.13
N VAL A 240 13.67 -0.24 17.00
CA VAL A 240 12.23 -0.52 17.02
C VAL A 240 11.92 -1.95 17.44
N PHE A 241 12.70 -2.94 16.94
CA PHE A 241 12.53 -4.32 17.37
C PHE A 241 13.06 -4.57 18.78
N GLY A 242 14.02 -3.78 19.28
CA GLY A 242 14.47 -3.78 20.67
C GLY A 242 13.40 -3.35 21.67
N LEU A 243 12.37 -2.63 21.23
CA LEU A 243 11.23 -2.22 22.08
C LEU A 243 10.15 -3.33 22.24
N ILE A 244 10.24 -4.44 21.53
CA ILE A 244 9.32 -5.59 21.68
C ILE A 244 9.55 -6.25 23.04
N LYS A 245 8.49 -6.34 23.86
CA LYS A 245 8.50 -6.92 25.20
C LYS A 245 7.76 -8.27 25.23
#